data_c15e246eacfbb74c1e0feb75ed9e7365
#
_entry.id   c15e246eacfbb74c1e0feb75ed9e7365
#
_cell.length_a   1.000
_cell.length_b   1.000
_cell.length_c   1.000
_cell.angle_alpha   90.00
_cell.angle_beta   90.00
_cell.angle_gamma   90.00
#
_symmetry.space_group_name_H-M   'P 1'
#
loop_
_entity.id
_entity.type
_entity.pdbx_description
1 polymer ?
#
loop_
_entity_poly.entity_id
_entity_poly.type
_entity_poly.pdbx_seq_one_letter_code
_entity_poly.pdbx_strand_id
1 'polypeptide(L)'
;VANACGLAPPKDGLGFPPVGVDQLADRLKPRSDGGLLETSGTVEVVSCEQRDGAAVARDLRWGVYVTFAAPDEYVRRCFAEYGLSTDSSGRYAAMWKPYHLIGLELGMSVASAALRGEPTGVSRDFNADVIAVAKRDLSAGEVLDGEGGYTVWGKLTSAAQSLAAGALPLGLAHGVALKAAVAEGEVLTWAHVSIDETDPTAAFRRDMEAAFGPD
;
A
#
# COMPACT_ATOMS: atom_id res chain seq x y z
N VAL A 1 1.23 3.95 4.23
CA VAL A 1 1.33 3.08 5.43
C VAL A 1 2.73 2.48 5.52
N ALA A 2 3.23 1.77 4.49
CA ALA A 2 4.55 1.12 4.52
C ALA A 2 5.67 2.08 4.95
N ASN A 3 5.80 3.22 4.26
CA ASN A 3 6.85 4.22 4.49
C ASN A 3 6.73 4.96 5.85
N ALA A 4 5.54 4.99 6.45
CA ALA A 4 5.31 5.63 7.75
C ALA A 4 5.46 4.65 8.93
N CYS A 5 5.23 3.35 8.71
CA CYS A 5 5.15 2.34 9.76
C CYS A 5 6.30 1.31 9.70
N GLY A 6 7.27 1.48 8.81
CA GLY A 6 8.37 0.53 8.65
C GLY A 6 7.94 -0.85 8.13
N LEU A 7 6.84 -0.90 7.36
CA LEU A 7 6.33 -2.14 6.80
C LEU A 7 6.80 -2.35 5.36
N ALA A 8 6.83 -3.60 4.92
CA ALA A 8 7.20 -3.98 3.57
C ALA A 8 5.96 -4.27 2.70
N PRO A 9 6.00 -3.99 1.39
CA PRO A 9 4.98 -4.49 0.47
C PRO A 9 5.15 -6.00 0.25
N PRO A 10 4.08 -6.73 -0.15
CA PRO A 10 4.21 -8.10 -0.62
C PRO A 10 5.09 -8.15 -1.88
N LYS A 11 5.84 -9.25 -2.06
CA LYS A 11 6.82 -9.40 -3.14
C LYS A 11 6.25 -9.15 -4.54
N ASP A 12 5.04 -9.63 -4.80
CA ASP A 12 4.37 -9.55 -6.11
C ASP A 12 3.28 -8.46 -6.17
N GLY A 13 3.23 -7.57 -5.18
CA GLY A 13 2.19 -6.57 -5.00
C GLY A 13 1.05 -7.05 -4.11
N LEU A 14 0.03 -6.21 -3.92
CA LEU A 14 -1.10 -6.51 -3.06
C LEU A 14 -1.89 -7.73 -3.56
N GLY A 15 -2.21 -8.64 -2.66
CA GLY A 15 -2.92 -9.89 -2.94
C GLY A 15 -4.43 -9.76 -2.92
N PHE A 16 -4.96 -8.75 -2.25
CA PHE A 16 -6.40 -8.52 -2.05
C PHE A 16 -7.13 -9.79 -1.60
N PRO A 17 -6.68 -10.48 -0.52
CA PRO A 17 -7.37 -11.67 -0.05
C PRO A 17 -8.79 -11.34 0.41
N PRO A 18 -9.80 -12.18 0.07
CA PRO A 18 -11.16 -12.02 0.56
C PRO A 18 -11.24 -12.43 2.03
N VAL A 19 -11.15 -11.46 2.94
CA VAL A 19 -11.11 -11.70 4.40
C VAL A 19 -12.05 -10.73 5.11
N GLY A 20 -12.99 -11.27 5.87
CA GLY A 20 -13.87 -10.50 6.75
C GLY A 20 -13.22 -10.21 8.11
N VAL A 21 -13.82 -9.28 8.87
CA VAL A 21 -13.24 -8.82 10.14
C VAL A 21 -13.03 -9.92 11.17
N ASP A 22 -13.86 -10.94 11.17
CA ASP A 22 -13.75 -12.07 12.10
C ASP A 22 -12.60 -13.02 11.76
N GLN A 23 -12.05 -12.91 10.57
CA GLN A 23 -11.00 -13.78 10.05
C GLN A 23 -9.62 -13.11 10.04
N LEU A 24 -9.52 -11.81 10.36
CA LEU A 24 -8.29 -11.05 10.25
C LEU A 24 -7.11 -11.72 10.98
N ALA A 25 -7.29 -12.06 12.26
CA ALA A 25 -6.25 -12.68 13.09
C ALA A 25 -5.81 -14.06 12.59
N ASP A 26 -6.74 -14.86 12.06
CA ASP A 26 -6.44 -16.20 11.54
C ASP A 26 -5.78 -16.16 10.15
N ARG A 27 -6.19 -15.23 9.29
CA ARG A 27 -5.80 -15.21 7.88
C ARG A 27 -4.62 -14.30 7.60
N LEU A 28 -4.54 -13.13 8.26
CA LEU A 28 -3.52 -12.12 7.99
C LEU A 28 -2.34 -12.22 8.96
N LYS A 29 -1.75 -13.40 9.01
CA LYS A 29 -0.52 -13.76 9.72
C LYS A 29 0.42 -14.50 8.75
N PRO A 30 1.70 -14.71 9.09
CA PRO A 30 2.64 -15.41 8.21
C PRO A 30 2.18 -16.81 7.82
N ARG A 31 2.55 -17.24 6.61
CA ARG A 31 2.30 -18.62 6.12
C ARG A 31 2.93 -19.68 7.01
N SER A 32 4.08 -19.38 7.63
CA SER A 32 4.72 -20.26 8.62
C SER A 32 3.81 -20.57 9.81
N ASP A 33 2.89 -19.68 10.13
CA ASP A 33 1.94 -19.81 11.23
C ASP A 33 0.51 -20.11 10.73
N GLY A 34 0.38 -20.56 9.47
CA GLY A 34 -0.88 -20.96 8.85
C GLY A 34 -1.72 -19.82 8.25
N GLY A 35 -1.14 -18.63 8.07
CA GLY A 35 -1.79 -17.48 7.46
C GLY A 35 -1.55 -17.34 5.96
N LEU A 36 -1.81 -16.16 5.43
CA LEU A 36 -1.69 -15.82 4.00
C LEU A 36 -0.45 -14.99 3.66
N LEU A 37 0.11 -14.24 4.63
CA LEU A 37 1.21 -13.34 4.39
C LEU A 37 2.54 -14.09 4.28
N GLU A 38 3.46 -13.59 3.46
CA GLU A 38 4.80 -14.19 3.36
C GLU A 38 5.57 -14.07 4.67
N THR A 39 5.52 -12.87 5.27
CA THR A 39 6.23 -12.53 6.51
C THR A 39 5.40 -11.60 7.38
N SER A 40 5.82 -11.44 8.64
CA SER A 40 5.37 -10.34 9.49
C SER A 40 5.88 -8.99 8.96
N GLY A 41 5.23 -7.90 9.36
CA GLY A 41 5.61 -6.55 8.95
C GLY A 41 5.25 -6.21 7.50
N THR A 42 4.21 -6.86 6.95
CA THR A 42 3.73 -6.68 5.57
C THR A 42 2.45 -5.84 5.55
N VAL A 43 2.33 -4.92 4.58
CA VAL A 43 1.06 -4.25 4.26
C VAL A 43 0.23 -5.12 3.33
N GLU A 44 -1.08 -5.16 3.55
CA GLU A 44 -2.00 -5.87 2.66
C GLU A 44 -3.37 -5.17 2.66
N VAL A 45 -4.10 -5.32 1.57
CA VAL A 45 -5.47 -4.82 1.41
C VAL A 45 -6.40 -6.02 1.25
N VAL A 46 -7.45 -6.07 2.08
CA VAL A 46 -8.44 -7.15 2.00
C VAL A 46 -9.56 -6.79 1.01
N SER A 47 -10.01 -7.78 0.25
CA SER A 47 -11.14 -7.62 -0.68
C SER A 47 -12.47 -7.75 0.08
N CYS A 48 -13.48 -6.99 -0.35
CA CYS A 48 -14.87 -7.16 0.07
C CYS A 48 -15.65 -8.19 -0.77
N GLU A 49 -15.01 -8.74 -1.81
CA GLU A 49 -15.59 -9.72 -2.72
C GLU A 49 -14.72 -10.97 -2.81
N GLN A 50 -15.37 -12.13 -2.89
CA GLN A 50 -14.75 -13.41 -3.20
C GLN A 50 -14.28 -13.43 -4.66
N ARG A 51 -13.45 -14.42 -5.03
CA ARG A 51 -12.95 -14.54 -6.39
C ARG A 51 -14.03 -14.88 -7.43
N ASP A 52 -15.18 -15.37 -6.98
CA ASP A 52 -16.37 -15.64 -7.80
C ASP A 52 -17.38 -14.47 -7.84
N GLY A 53 -17.05 -13.34 -7.24
CA GLY A 53 -17.90 -12.16 -7.14
C GLY A 53 -18.89 -12.16 -5.97
N ALA A 54 -18.95 -13.21 -5.16
CA ALA A 54 -19.78 -13.20 -3.96
C ALA A 54 -19.24 -12.24 -2.90
N ALA A 55 -20.13 -11.64 -2.11
CA ALA A 55 -19.74 -10.75 -1.03
C ALA A 55 -19.00 -11.51 0.09
N VAL A 56 -17.96 -10.90 0.64
CA VAL A 56 -17.31 -11.37 1.85
C VAL A 56 -18.20 -11.06 3.06
N ALA A 57 -18.46 -12.07 3.89
CA ALA A 57 -19.23 -11.88 5.11
C ALA A 57 -18.48 -10.96 6.09
N ARG A 58 -19.17 -9.95 6.61
CA ARG A 58 -18.58 -8.93 7.50
C ARG A 58 -17.28 -8.32 6.94
N ASP A 59 -17.33 -7.90 5.70
CA ASP A 59 -16.19 -7.24 5.03
C ASP A 59 -15.75 -5.96 5.77
N LEU A 60 -14.53 -5.53 5.51
CA LEU A 60 -13.95 -4.31 6.08
C LEU A 60 -14.08 -3.11 5.13
N ARG A 61 -15.09 -3.05 4.29
CA ARG A 61 -15.31 -1.94 3.37
C ARG A 61 -15.21 -0.59 4.09
N TRP A 62 -14.40 0.32 3.54
CA TRP A 62 -14.10 1.65 4.10
C TRP A 62 -13.29 1.66 5.42
N GLY A 63 -12.84 0.53 5.90
CA GLY A 63 -12.14 0.42 7.16
C GLY A 63 -10.63 0.23 7.04
N VAL A 64 -9.98 0.25 8.19
CA VAL A 64 -8.56 -0.07 8.35
C VAL A 64 -8.40 -1.12 9.44
N TYR A 65 -7.36 -1.95 9.32
CA TYR A 65 -7.08 -3.00 10.29
C TYR A 65 -5.58 -3.08 10.62
N VAL A 66 -5.30 -3.71 11.73
CA VAL A 66 -3.96 -4.16 12.11
C VAL A 66 -4.06 -5.57 12.70
N THR A 67 -3.14 -6.44 12.29
CA THR A 67 -2.92 -7.75 12.89
C THR A 67 -1.55 -7.75 13.56
N PHE A 68 -1.44 -8.28 14.76
CA PHE A 68 -0.21 -8.28 15.53
C PHE A 68 -0.07 -9.54 16.37
N ALA A 69 1.18 -9.95 16.62
CA ALA A 69 1.49 -11.13 17.41
C ALA A 69 1.83 -10.77 18.85
N ALA A 70 1.45 -11.62 19.78
CA ALA A 70 1.93 -11.56 21.16
C ALA A 70 3.43 -11.91 21.17
N PRO A 71 4.28 -11.06 21.76
CA PRO A 71 5.71 -11.33 21.87
C PRO A 71 6.03 -12.46 22.86
N ASP A 72 5.15 -12.68 23.83
CA ASP A 72 5.33 -13.66 24.91
C ASP A 72 3.97 -14.22 25.42
N GLU A 73 4.04 -15.17 26.33
CA GLU A 73 2.89 -15.83 26.92
C GLU A 73 2.05 -14.91 27.82
N TYR A 74 2.66 -13.93 28.47
CA TYR A 74 1.92 -12.96 29.27
C TYR A 74 1.01 -12.09 28.39
N VAL A 75 1.54 -11.51 27.33
CA VAL A 75 0.76 -10.70 26.40
C VAL A 75 -0.31 -11.54 25.69
N ARG A 76 0.00 -12.81 25.34
CA ARG A 76 -1.00 -13.74 24.77
C ARG A 76 -2.21 -13.91 25.69
N ARG A 77 -2.00 -14.06 27.01
CA ARG A 77 -3.09 -14.13 27.97
C ARG A 77 -3.87 -12.82 28.07
N CYS A 78 -3.17 -11.70 28.04
CA CYS A 78 -3.82 -10.39 28.04
C CYS A 78 -4.77 -10.21 26.85
N PHE A 79 -4.46 -10.74 25.68
CA PHE A 79 -5.38 -10.66 24.52
C PHE A 79 -6.75 -11.26 24.86
N ALA A 80 -6.76 -12.42 25.48
CA ALA A 80 -8.01 -13.08 25.90
C ALA A 80 -8.72 -12.31 27.02
N GLU A 81 -7.99 -11.82 28.01
CA GLU A 81 -8.54 -11.07 29.16
C GLU A 81 -9.18 -9.75 28.71
N TYR A 82 -8.59 -9.07 27.73
CA TYR A 82 -9.14 -7.83 27.16
C TYR A 82 -10.16 -8.06 26.03
N GLY A 83 -10.49 -9.31 25.72
CA GLY A 83 -11.52 -9.66 24.72
C GLY A 83 -11.16 -9.28 23.29
N LEU A 84 -9.87 -9.30 22.94
CA LEU A 84 -9.43 -9.06 21.56
C LEU A 84 -9.86 -10.21 20.64
N SER A 85 -10.13 -9.91 19.39
CA SER A 85 -10.33 -10.91 18.35
C SER A 85 -8.99 -11.58 18.05
N THR A 86 -8.85 -12.86 18.41
CA THR A 86 -7.60 -13.63 18.26
C THR A 86 -7.77 -14.79 17.29
N ASP A 87 -6.64 -15.30 16.78
CA ASP A 87 -6.60 -16.57 16.08
C ASP A 87 -6.83 -17.75 17.06
N SER A 88 -6.98 -18.95 16.53
CA SER A 88 -7.23 -20.17 17.32
C SER A 88 -6.12 -20.49 18.35
N SER A 89 -4.90 -20.01 18.13
CA SER A 89 -3.79 -20.17 19.07
C SER A 89 -3.76 -19.11 20.17
N GLY A 90 -4.51 -18.02 20.02
CA GLY A 90 -4.48 -16.84 20.88
C GLY A 90 -3.20 -16.00 20.72
N ARG A 91 -2.29 -16.36 19.81
CA ARG A 91 -1.01 -15.68 19.60
C ARG A 91 -1.13 -14.43 18.72
N TYR A 92 -2.03 -14.46 17.75
CA TYR A 92 -2.31 -13.33 16.87
C TYR A 92 -3.62 -12.68 17.25
N ALA A 93 -3.64 -11.37 17.29
CA ALA A 93 -4.84 -10.59 17.51
C ALA A 93 -5.05 -9.60 16.35
N ALA A 94 -6.29 -9.18 16.15
CA ALA A 94 -6.64 -8.16 15.19
C ALA A 94 -7.48 -7.07 15.83
N MET A 95 -7.22 -5.85 15.40
CA MET A 95 -8.06 -4.69 15.66
C MET A 95 -8.42 -4.03 14.34
N TRP A 96 -9.59 -3.44 14.27
CA TRP A 96 -10.03 -2.72 13.08
C TRP A 96 -10.89 -1.52 13.45
N LYS A 97 -10.83 -0.52 12.56
CA LYS A 97 -11.73 0.61 12.55
C LYS A 97 -12.67 0.43 11.35
N PRO A 98 -14.01 0.36 11.55
CA PRO A 98 -14.94 -0.01 10.48
C PRO A 98 -15.12 1.06 9.41
N TYR A 99 -14.51 2.24 9.57
CA TYR A 99 -14.59 3.34 8.62
C TYR A 99 -13.30 4.15 8.64
N HIS A 100 -13.01 4.79 7.51
CA HIS A 100 -11.98 5.82 7.37
C HIS A 100 -12.59 6.99 6.57
N LEU A 101 -13.14 7.95 7.30
CA LEU A 101 -13.89 9.08 6.74
C LEU A 101 -12.97 10.29 6.64
N ILE A 102 -12.24 10.41 5.53
CA ILE A 102 -11.16 11.39 5.32
C ILE A 102 -11.60 12.80 5.70
N GLY A 103 -12.73 13.28 5.18
CA GLY A 103 -13.21 14.63 5.46
C GLY A 103 -13.57 14.88 6.93
N LEU A 104 -14.13 13.89 7.62
CA LEU A 104 -14.50 14.00 9.04
C LEU A 104 -13.30 13.86 9.98
N GLU A 105 -12.28 13.11 9.57
CA GLU A 105 -11.10 12.83 10.39
C GLU A 105 -9.98 13.86 10.20
N LEU A 106 -9.98 14.60 9.11
CA LEU A 106 -8.97 15.62 8.80
C LEU A 106 -8.80 16.67 9.90
N GLY A 107 -9.88 17.02 10.60
CA GLY A 107 -9.87 17.98 11.71
C GLY A 107 -8.87 17.60 12.82
N MET A 108 -8.63 16.31 13.06
CA MET A 108 -7.62 15.87 14.05
C MET A 108 -6.20 16.19 13.60
N SER A 109 -5.91 16.02 12.30
CA SER A 109 -4.59 16.36 11.75
C SER A 109 -4.35 17.88 11.74
N VAL A 110 -5.38 18.65 11.37
CA VAL A 110 -5.33 20.12 11.41
C VAL A 110 -5.10 20.61 12.84
N ALA A 111 -5.87 20.10 13.81
CA ALA A 111 -5.73 20.48 15.23
C ALA A 111 -4.36 20.08 15.80
N SER A 112 -3.85 18.89 15.46
CA SER A 112 -2.52 18.45 15.91
C SER A 112 -1.42 19.40 15.39
N ALA A 113 -1.45 19.72 14.10
CA ALA A 113 -0.48 20.63 13.50
C ALA A 113 -0.61 22.05 14.07
N ALA A 114 -1.83 22.59 14.20
CA ALA A 114 -2.06 23.97 14.62
C ALA A 114 -1.82 24.21 16.11
N LEU A 115 -2.20 23.26 16.97
CA LEU A 115 -2.15 23.43 18.43
C LEU A 115 -0.91 22.83 19.07
N ARG A 116 -0.35 21.77 18.47
CA ARG A 116 0.76 21.01 19.05
C ARG A 116 2.05 21.12 18.24
N GLY A 117 1.98 21.62 17.00
CA GLY A 117 3.12 21.66 16.07
C GLY A 117 3.59 20.27 15.64
N GLU A 118 2.72 19.26 15.73
CA GLU A 118 3.05 17.87 15.47
C GLU A 118 2.19 17.29 14.33
N PRO A 119 2.78 16.55 13.37
CA PRO A 119 2.01 15.78 12.40
C PRO A 119 1.34 14.58 13.08
N THR A 120 0.17 14.14 12.59
CA THR A 120 -0.47 12.90 13.05
C THR A 120 0.18 11.64 12.50
N GLY A 121 1.03 11.79 11.50
CA GLY A 121 1.85 10.74 10.89
C GLY A 121 2.75 11.34 9.83
N VAL A 122 3.89 10.70 9.59
CA VAL A 122 4.88 11.13 8.60
C VAL A 122 5.55 9.91 7.98
N SER A 123 5.84 9.95 6.69
CA SER A 123 6.74 8.98 6.06
C SER A 123 8.16 9.20 6.58
N ARG A 124 8.81 8.11 7.01
CA ARG A 124 10.17 8.14 7.58
C ARG A 124 11.18 7.43 6.70
N ASP A 125 10.70 6.48 5.92
CA ASP A 125 11.53 5.61 5.10
C ASP A 125 10.95 5.51 3.70
N PHE A 126 11.73 4.98 2.77
CA PHE A 126 11.28 4.63 1.43
C PHE A 126 11.33 3.10 1.27
N ASN A 127 10.34 2.41 1.85
CA ASN A 127 10.22 0.94 1.82
C ASN A 127 9.42 0.45 0.62
N ALA A 128 8.43 1.23 0.21
CA ALA A 128 7.48 0.86 -0.83
C ALA A 128 7.17 2.03 -1.76
N ASP A 129 6.84 1.69 -2.99
CA ASP A 129 6.47 2.61 -4.04
C ASP A 129 5.24 2.10 -4.79
N VAL A 130 4.48 3.03 -5.40
CA VAL A 130 3.37 2.70 -6.30
C VAL A 130 3.79 3.10 -7.71
N ILE A 131 4.11 2.11 -8.52
CA ILE A 131 4.60 2.27 -9.88
C ILE A 131 3.46 2.18 -10.90
N ALA A 132 3.60 2.88 -12.03
CA ALA A 132 2.63 2.84 -13.11
C ALA A 132 2.83 1.59 -13.98
N VAL A 133 1.73 0.88 -14.25
CA VAL A 133 1.69 -0.29 -15.14
C VAL A 133 0.63 -0.06 -16.21
N ALA A 134 0.92 -0.40 -17.46
CA ALA A 134 0.00 -0.23 -18.56
C ALA A 134 -1.24 -1.14 -18.43
N LYS A 135 -2.45 -0.58 -18.56
CA LYS A 135 -3.72 -1.34 -18.54
C LYS A 135 -4.03 -2.03 -19.86
N ARG A 136 -3.41 -1.58 -20.93
CA ARG A 136 -3.56 -2.06 -22.31
C ARG A 136 -2.33 -1.67 -23.12
N ASP A 137 -2.25 -2.10 -24.35
CA ASP A 137 -1.25 -1.58 -25.30
C ASP A 137 -1.42 -0.08 -25.48
N LEU A 138 -0.34 0.66 -25.32
CA LEU A 138 -0.27 2.10 -25.44
C LEU A 138 0.66 2.47 -26.59
N SER A 139 0.29 3.49 -27.38
CA SER A 139 1.07 3.94 -28.53
C SER A 139 2.06 5.05 -28.18
N ALA A 140 3.12 5.18 -28.94
CA ALA A 140 4.00 6.35 -28.88
C ALA A 140 3.20 7.64 -29.14
N GLY A 141 3.45 8.66 -28.35
CA GLY A 141 2.73 9.95 -28.40
C GLY A 141 1.41 9.94 -27.62
N GLU A 142 0.95 8.81 -27.13
CA GLU A 142 -0.26 8.75 -26.29
C GLU A 142 0.00 9.45 -24.95
N VAL A 143 -1.02 10.18 -24.46
CA VAL A 143 -0.94 10.90 -23.19
C VAL A 143 -1.56 10.06 -22.10
N LEU A 144 -0.82 9.86 -21.01
CA LEU A 144 -1.28 9.11 -19.85
C LEU A 144 -2.31 9.93 -19.08
N ASP A 145 -3.37 9.27 -18.61
CA ASP A 145 -4.49 9.87 -17.87
C ASP A 145 -4.41 9.66 -16.34
N GLY A 146 -3.36 8.98 -15.87
CA GLY A 146 -3.02 8.86 -14.45
C GLY A 146 -3.92 7.91 -13.66
N GLU A 147 -3.93 8.14 -12.35
CA GLU A 147 -4.72 7.35 -11.40
C GLU A 147 -6.21 7.43 -11.71
N GLY A 148 -6.87 6.27 -11.68
CA GLY A 148 -8.31 6.16 -11.98
C GLY A 148 -8.66 6.23 -13.47
N GLY A 149 -7.68 6.50 -14.34
CA GLY A 149 -7.86 6.56 -15.79
C GLY A 149 -7.87 5.21 -16.49
N TYR A 150 -7.71 5.22 -17.82
CA TYR A 150 -7.80 4.04 -18.68
C TYR A 150 -6.43 3.56 -19.20
N THR A 151 -5.37 4.37 -19.02
CA THR A 151 -4.04 4.06 -19.57
C THR A 151 -3.20 3.25 -18.60
N VAL A 152 -3.21 3.60 -17.31
CA VAL A 152 -2.34 2.99 -16.30
C VAL A 152 -3.07 2.63 -15.02
N TRP A 153 -2.47 1.72 -14.25
CA TRP A 153 -2.86 1.40 -12.88
C TRP A 153 -1.64 1.36 -11.97
N GLY A 154 -1.86 1.49 -10.67
CA GLY A 154 -0.79 1.51 -9.67
C GLY A 154 -0.51 0.13 -9.11
N LYS A 155 0.73 -0.36 -9.26
CA LYS A 155 1.22 -1.57 -8.61
C LYS A 155 2.10 -1.20 -7.42
N LEU A 156 1.75 -1.71 -6.24
CA LEU A 156 2.62 -1.60 -5.07
C LEU A 156 3.83 -2.52 -5.25
N THR A 157 5.03 -1.99 -5.01
CA THR A 157 6.29 -2.75 -5.05
C THR A 157 7.24 -2.25 -3.98
N SER A 158 8.37 -2.95 -3.76
CA SER A 158 9.42 -2.42 -2.89
C SER A 158 10.13 -1.23 -3.55
N ALA A 159 10.58 -0.29 -2.73
CA ALA A 159 11.37 0.84 -3.21
C ALA A 159 12.61 0.37 -4.00
N ALA A 160 13.30 -0.67 -3.51
CA ALA A 160 14.45 -1.24 -4.20
C ALA A 160 14.12 -1.75 -5.61
N GLN A 161 12.98 -2.44 -5.77
CA GLN A 161 12.54 -2.91 -7.10
C GLN A 161 12.15 -1.74 -8.00
N SER A 162 11.45 -0.72 -7.46
CA SER A 162 11.09 0.48 -8.20
C SER A 162 12.33 1.22 -8.72
N LEU A 163 13.31 1.45 -7.86
CA LEU A 163 14.57 2.11 -8.21
C LEU A 163 15.37 1.31 -9.24
N ALA A 164 15.51 0.00 -9.02
CA ALA A 164 16.25 -0.88 -9.94
C ALA A 164 15.62 -0.91 -11.35
N ALA A 165 14.30 -0.82 -11.44
CA ALA A 165 13.58 -0.77 -12.71
C ALA A 165 13.55 0.63 -13.34
N GLY A 166 13.96 1.68 -12.63
CA GLY A 166 13.74 3.06 -13.05
C GLY A 166 12.25 3.36 -13.28
N ALA A 167 11.38 2.79 -12.42
CA ALA A 167 9.96 2.82 -12.63
C ALA A 167 9.37 4.24 -12.48
N LEU A 168 8.36 4.55 -13.30
CA LEU A 168 7.60 5.78 -13.18
C LEU A 168 6.60 5.67 -12.03
N PRO A 169 6.65 6.56 -11.02
CA PRO A 169 5.62 6.62 -9.99
C PRO A 169 4.24 6.91 -10.59
N LEU A 170 3.20 6.24 -10.11
CA LEU A 170 1.83 6.46 -10.58
C LEU A 170 1.41 7.93 -10.51
N GLY A 171 1.79 8.63 -9.43
CA GLY A 171 1.47 10.05 -9.24
C GLY A 171 2.06 11.00 -10.28
N LEU A 172 3.06 10.57 -11.05
CA LEU A 172 3.66 11.33 -12.15
C LEU A 172 3.18 10.85 -13.53
N ALA A 173 2.27 9.89 -13.60
CA ALA A 173 1.73 9.33 -14.84
C ALA A 173 0.49 10.07 -15.35
N HIS A 174 0.33 11.36 -15.03
CA HIS A 174 -0.82 12.17 -15.46
C HIS A 174 -0.39 13.29 -16.39
N GLY A 175 -1.02 13.38 -17.56
CA GLY A 175 -0.76 14.46 -18.52
C GLY A 175 0.59 14.37 -19.22
N VAL A 176 1.30 13.24 -19.12
CA VAL A 176 2.61 13.04 -19.75
C VAL A 176 2.50 12.15 -20.98
N ALA A 177 3.23 12.51 -22.05
CA ALA A 177 3.21 11.78 -23.31
C ALA A 177 4.25 10.65 -23.32
N LEU A 178 3.89 9.51 -23.94
CA LEU A 178 4.80 8.40 -24.19
C LEU A 178 5.77 8.69 -25.33
N LYS A 179 7.04 8.37 -25.15
CA LYS A 179 8.09 8.43 -26.19
C LYS A 179 8.08 7.22 -27.11
N ALA A 180 7.63 6.08 -26.59
CA ALA A 180 7.60 4.81 -27.30
C ALA A 180 6.31 4.04 -26.93
N ALA A 181 5.97 3.02 -27.74
CA ALA A 181 4.88 2.12 -27.42
C ALA A 181 5.22 1.28 -26.18
N VAL A 182 4.20 0.96 -25.35
CA VAL A 182 4.29 0.15 -24.14
C VAL A 182 3.22 -0.92 -24.19
N ALA A 183 3.58 -2.17 -23.96
CA ALA A 183 2.64 -3.29 -23.99
C ALA A 183 1.75 -3.36 -22.70
N GLU A 184 0.59 -4.00 -22.83
CA GLU A 184 -0.26 -4.29 -21.68
C GLU A 184 0.50 -5.07 -20.60
N GLY A 185 0.36 -4.64 -19.32
CA GLY A 185 1.02 -5.25 -18.18
C GLY A 185 2.48 -4.84 -17.99
N GLU A 186 3.06 -4.07 -18.90
CA GLU A 186 4.42 -3.57 -18.78
C GLU A 186 4.52 -2.44 -17.77
N VAL A 187 5.60 -2.43 -16.97
CA VAL A 187 5.92 -1.35 -16.05
C VAL A 187 6.43 -0.14 -16.83
N LEU A 188 5.79 1.00 -16.64
CA LEU A 188 6.29 2.25 -17.20
C LEU A 188 7.53 2.70 -16.41
N THR A 189 8.49 3.23 -17.16
CA THR A 189 9.73 3.80 -16.62
C THR A 189 9.87 5.26 -16.99
N TRP A 190 10.79 5.96 -16.38
CA TRP A 190 11.15 7.33 -16.74
C TRP A 190 11.59 7.44 -18.21
N ALA A 191 12.17 6.39 -18.77
CA ALA A 191 12.59 6.37 -20.18
C ALA A 191 11.39 6.37 -21.15
N HIS A 192 10.24 5.83 -20.74
CA HIS A 192 9.04 5.74 -21.58
C HIS A 192 8.30 7.08 -21.73
N VAL A 193 8.54 8.08 -20.88
CA VAL A 193 7.74 9.31 -20.83
C VAL A 193 8.54 10.57 -21.14
N SER A 194 7.85 11.56 -21.72
CA SER A 194 8.35 12.93 -21.85
C SER A 194 7.87 13.74 -20.65
N ILE A 195 8.70 13.85 -19.64
CA ILE A 195 8.42 14.64 -18.44
C ILE A 195 9.45 15.77 -18.33
N ASP A 196 9.01 16.94 -17.90
CA ASP A 196 9.90 18.04 -17.58
C ASP A 196 10.51 17.80 -16.19
N GLU A 197 11.79 17.43 -16.17
CA GLU A 197 12.51 17.16 -14.91
C GLU A 197 12.75 18.43 -14.09
N THR A 198 12.47 19.63 -14.63
CA THR A 198 12.49 20.90 -13.89
C THR A 198 11.16 21.17 -13.17
N ASP A 199 10.09 20.40 -13.47
CA ASP A 199 8.86 20.46 -12.69
C ASP A 199 9.17 20.13 -11.21
N PRO A 200 8.72 20.95 -10.28
CA PRO A 200 9.04 20.77 -8.85
C PRO A 200 8.69 19.39 -8.29
N THR A 201 7.63 18.75 -8.79
CA THR A 201 7.21 17.43 -8.34
C THR A 201 8.14 16.34 -8.86
N ALA A 202 8.51 16.42 -10.13
CA ALA A 202 9.46 15.51 -10.74
C ALA A 202 10.86 15.66 -10.12
N ALA A 203 11.33 16.91 -9.95
CA ALA A 203 12.61 17.20 -9.30
C ALA A 203 12.67 16.66 -7.87
N PHE A 204 11.64 16.93 -7.07
CA PHE A 204 11.55 16.40 -5.69
C PHE A 204 11.59 14.87 -5.64
N ARG A 205 10.91 14.22 -6.59
CA ARG A 205 10.94 12.75 -6.69
C ARG A 205 12.34 12.25 -7.04
N ARG A 206 13.05 12.90 -7.96
CA ARG A 206 14.43 12.55 -8.30
C ARG A 206 15.39 12.74 -7.13
N ASP A 207 15.24 13.82 -6.38
CA ASP A 207 16.04 14.06 -5.18
C ASP A 207 15.80 12.95 -4.13
N MET A 208 14.55 12.51 -3.97
CA MET A 208 14.21 11.41 -3.08
C MET A 208 14.85 10.09 -3.57
N GLU A 209 14.77 9.79 -4.88
CA GLU A 209 15.40 8.59 -5.46
C GLU A 209 16.92 8.58 -5.24
N ALA A 210 17.57 9.74 -5.39
CA ALA A 210 19.00 9.87 -5.13
C ALA A 210 19.33 9.71 -3.63
N ALA A 211 18.48 10.21 -2.74
CA ALA A 211 18.70 10.11 -1.29
C ALA A 211 18.51 8.68 -0.73
N PHE A 212 17.67 7.87 -1.34
CA PHE A 212 17.34 6.51 -0.91
C PHE A 212 17.82 5.42 -1.88
N GLY A 213 18.48 5.81 -2.96
CA GLY A 213 19.08 4.87 -3.91
C GLY A 213 20.26 4.11 -3.31
N PRO A 214 20.64 2.98 -3.90
CA PRO A 214 21.89 2.31 -3.52
C PRO A 214 23.09 3.20 -3.90
N ASP A 215 24.09 3.23 -3.01
CA ASP A 215 25.38 3.86 -3.25
C ASP A 215 26.10 3.25 -4.46
#